data_3af556ebcb93c5c333822d4a4b0c7012
#
_entry.id   3af556ebcb93c5c333822d4a4b0c7012
#
_cell.length_a   1.000
_cell.length_b   1.000
_cell.length_c   1.000
_cell.angle_alpha   90.00
_cell.angle_beta   90.00
_cell.angle_gamma   90.00
#
_symmetry.space_group_name_H-M   'P 1'
#
loop_
_entity.id
_entity.type
_entity.pdbx_description
1 polymer ?
#
loop_
_entity_poly.entity_id
_entity_poly.type
_entity_poly.pdbx_seq_one_letter_code
_entity_poly.pdbx_strand_id
1 'polypeptide(L)'
;MAALVIREFLEQHPEVELIMVSREHFADLFKAIPRLTFKGVSLDDYKGIFGMHKLAKELATEFNPDVVADLHDVIRTKILKRIFREKGYKVSVIDKGKEEREILTDVWNLDKKPIRSTVEKYADVFRNLGFPVELSHEFRIQQVQKSGIGLAPFAQHHGKMLPLEKSYELARILAKKHSLFFFGGGKNETEILEEWQHKIPNTTNLAGKLTLQQELQKIAELEIMISMDSANMHLASLAGTRCISVWGSTHYFAGFLGYGQKIEDVVHVKDLTCRPCSIFGDKECYRGDYACLEEIDIQQIIDKIQPGEKEFAEE
;
A
#
# COMPACT_ATOMS: atom_id res chain seq x y z
N MET A 1 1.91 4.80 -1.32
CA MET A 1 2.17 5.63 -0.12
C MET A 1 3.12 6.79 -0.43
N ALA A 2 4.41 6.57 -0.75
CA ALA A 2 5.37 7.65 -0.98
C ALA A 2 4.93 8.68 -2.04
N ALA A 3 4.31 8.25 -3.14
CA ALA A 3 3.84 9.15 -4.19
C ALA A 3 2.83 10.20 -3.71
N LEU A 4 1.93 9.82 -2.78
CA LEU A 4 0.96 10.74 -2.19
C LEU A 4 1.63 11.78 -1.29
N VAL A 5 2.55 11.33 -0.44
CA VAL A 5 3.34 12.23 0.43
C VAL A 5 4.20 13.20 -0.39
N ILE A 6 4.87 12.69 -1.43
CA ILE A 6 5.70 13.50 -2.33
C ILE A 6 4.86 14.53 -3.09
N ARG A 7 3.65 14.17 -3.51
CA ARG A 7 2.73 15.12 -4.16
C ARG A 7 2.39 16.28 -3.24
N GLU A 8 1.93 16.01 -2.02
CA GLU A 8 1.57 17.06 -1.06
C GLU A 8 2.78 17.87 -0.62
N PHE A 9 3.94 17.24 -0.49
CA PHE A 9 5.20 17.92 -0.23
C PHE A 9 5.52 18.94 -1.33
N LEU A 10 5.49 18.54 -2.60
CA LEU A 10 5.79 19.42 -3.72
C LEU A 10 4.73 20.53 -3.92
N GLU A 11 3.49 20.31 -3.52
CA GLU A 11 2.44 21.34 -3.54
C GLU A 11 2.69 22.45 -2.49
N GLN A 12 3.22 22.07 -1.32
CA GLN A 12 3.56 23.02 -0.25
C GLN A 12 4.91 23.73 -0.49
N HIS A 13 5.77 23.15 -1.35
CA HIS A 13 7.10 23.68 -1.68
C HIS A 13 7.24 23.91 -3.19
N PRO A 14 6.67 25.00 -3.73
CA PRO A 14 6.71 25.29 -5.17
C PRO A 14 8.13 25.56 -5.70
N GLU A 15 9.07 25.90 -4.84
CA GLU A 15 10.49 26.13 -5.15
C GLU A 15 11.29 24.85 -5.30
N VAL A 16 10.75 23.68 -4.90
CA VAL A 16 11.46 22.42 -4.89
C VAL A 16 11.23 21.65 -6.19
N GLU A 17 12.30 21.15 -6.79
CA GLU A 17 12.29 20.09 -7.80
C GLU A 17 12.76 18.80 -7.16
N LEU A 18 12.11 17.68 -7.44
CA LEU A 18 12.40 16.39 -6.84
C LEU A 18 12.82 15.35 -7.87
N ILE A 19 13.92 14.67 -7.62
CA ILE A 19 14.37 13.53 -8.40
C ILE A 19 14.04 12.25 -7.62
N MET A 20 13.11 11.44 -8.13
CA MET A 20 12.76 10.15 -7.55
C MET A 20 13.55 9.04 -8.21
N VAL A 21 14.46 8.44 -7.46
CA VAL A 21 15.25 7.30 -7.92
C VAL A 21 14.60 5.99 -7.45
N SER A 22 14.13 5.16 -8.38
CA SER A 22 13.52 3.88 -8.07
C SER A 22 13.62 2.89 -9.24
N ARG A 23 13.08 1.67 -9.07
CA ARG A 23 13.02 0.72 -10.17
C ARG A 23 12.11 1.25 -11.27
N GLU A 24 12.50 1.01 -12.52
CA GLU A 24 11.83 1.57 -13.70
C GLU A 24 10.32 1.29 -13.76
N HIS A 25 9.90 0.08 -13.40
CA HIS A 25 8.48 -0.32 -13.43
C HIS A 25 7.55 0.46 -12.47
N PHE A 26 8.11 1.27 -11.57
CA PHE A 26 7.30 2.15 -10.70
C PHE A 26 7.10 3.56 -11.27
N ALA A 27 7.63 3.87 -12.45
CA ALA A 27 7.55 5.21 -13.03
C ALA A 27 6.10 5.74 -13.11
N ASP A 28 5.15 4.89 -13.47
CA ASP A 28 3.75 5.27 -13.63
C ASP A 28 3.10 5.82 -12.35
N LEU A 29 3.60 5.43 -11.16
CA LEU A 29 3.11 5.94 -9.87
C LEU A 29 3.43 7.43 -9.66
N PHE A 30 4.40 7.98 -10.39
CA PHE A 30 4.94 9.32 -10.19
C PHE A 30 4.71 10.26 -11.37
N LYS A 31 4.26 9.76 -12.53
CA LYS A 31 4.09 10.54 -13.77
C LYS A 31 3.23 11.79 -13.62
N ALA A 32 2.18 11.72 -12.79
CA ALA A 32 1.24 12.82 -12.62
C ALA A 32 1.66 13.85 -11.55
N ILE A 33 2.88 13.73 -11.00
CA ILE A 33 3.37 14.64 -9.95
C ILE A 33 4.19 15.76 -10.63
N PRO A 34 3.74 17.01 -10.60
CA PRO A 34 4.49 18.14 -11.18
C PRO A 34 5.84 18.32 -10.48
N ARG A 35 6.84 18.81 -11.21
CA ARG A 35 8.22 19.07 -10.70
C ARG A 35 8.91 17.84 -10.11
N LEU A 36 8.46 16.65 -10.49
CA LEU A 36 9.12 15.39 -10.16
C LEU A 36 9.73 14.80 -11.42
N THR A 37 11.05 14.59 -11.41
CA THR A 37 11.78 13.81 -12.41
C THR A 37 11.96 12.38 -11.88
N PHE A 38 11.48 11.39 -12.63
CA PHE A 38 11.67 9.99 -12.25
C PHE A 38 12.91 9.42 -12.94
N LYS A 39 13.87 8.96 -12.14
CA LYS A 39 15.06 8.23 -12.61
C LYS A 39 14.89 6.74 -12.35
N GLY A 40 14.51 6.01 -13.39
CA GLY A 40 14.46 4.55 -13.36
C GLY A 40 15.87 3.95 -13.30
N VAL A 41 16.05 2.96 -12.43
CA VAL A 41 17.32 2.23 -12.32
C VAL A 41 17.08 0.72 -12.38
N SER A 42 17.90 0.03 -13.18
CA SER A 42 18.02 -1.42 -13.13
C SER A 42 19.05 -1.79 -12.06
N LEU A 43 18.63 -2.56 -11.06
CA LEU A 43 19.53 -2.96 -9.97
C LEU A 43 20.63 -3.91 -10.45
N ASP A 44 20.46 -4.56 -11.61
CA ASP A 44 21.44 -5.45 -12.19
C ASP A 44 22.66 -4.70 -12.72
N ASP A 45 22.50 -3.41 -13.08
CA ASP A 45 23.59 -2.55 -13.58
C ASP A 45 24.46 -2.00 -12.45
N TYR A 46 23.99 -2.11 -11.19
CA TYR A 46 24.62 -1.53 -10.00
C TYR A 46 24.83 -2.54 -8.87
N LYS A 47 25.43 -3.69 -9.19
CA LYS A 47 25.67 -4.78 -8.21
C LYS A 47 26.79 -4.43 -7.23
N GLY A 48 26.59 -4.79 -5.97
CA GLY A 48 27.60 -4.66 -4.92
C GLY A 48 27.97 -3.20 -4.56
N ILE A 49 29.02 -3.04 -3.77
CA ILE A 49 29.46 -1.72 -3.29
C ILE A 49 29.95 -0.83 -4.44
N PHE A 50 30.71 -1.38 -5.39
CA PHE A 50 31.21 -0.63 -6.54
C PHE A 50 30.08 -0.13 -7.44
N GLY A 51 29.03 -0.96 -7.66
CA GLY A 51 27.84 -0.53 -8.38
C GLY A 51 27.11 0.62 -7.67
N MET A 52 27.02 0.59 -6.34
CA MET A 52 26.42 1.70 -5.57
C MET A 52 27.28 2.97 -5.64
N HIS A 53 28.60 2.87 -5.64
CA HIS A 53 29.51 4.02 -5.86
C HIS A 53 29.32 4.63 -7.25
N LYS A 54 29.23 3.79 -8.29
CA LYS A 54 28.93 4.21 -9.66
C LYS A 54 27.61 4.98 -9.72
N LEU A 55 26.53 4.39 -9.19
CA LEU A 55 25.19 5.03 -9.14
C LEU A 55 25.23 6.36 -8.40
N ALA A 56 25.84 6.43 -7.22
CA ALA A 56 25.95 7.67 -6.47
C ALA A 56 26.71 8.77 -7.21
N LYS A 57 27.78 8.40 -7.96
CA LYS A 57 28.54 9.35 -8.78
C LYS A 57 27.71 9.85 -9.96
N GLU A 58 27.01 8.97 -10.65
CA GLU A 58 26.12 9.33 -11.75
C GLU A 58 25.02 10.28 -11.30
N LEU A 59 24.30 9.94 -10.22
CA LEU A 59 23.24 10.78 -9.66
C LEU A 59 23.77 12.16 -9.21
N ALA A 60 24.91 12.20 -8.53
CA ALA A 60 25.50 13.46 -8.10
C ALA A 60 25.95 14.32 -9.29
N THR A 61 26.45 13.73 -10.36
CA THR A 61 26.92 14.45 -11.55
C THR A 61 25.74 14.93 -12.41
N GLU A 62 24.72 14.07 -12.57
CA GLU A 62 23.56 14.37 -13.43
C GLU A 62 22.64 15.43 -12.80
N PHE A 63 22.40 15.33 -11.50
CA PHE A 63 21.38 16.13 -10.82
C PHE A 63 21.93 17.17 -9.85
N ASN A 64 23.15 17.01 -9.36
CA ASN A 64 23.76 17.91 -8.34
C ASN A 64 22.78 18.31 -7.23
N PRO A 65 22.21 17.36 -6.46
CA PRO A 65 21.15 17.64 -5.50
C PRO A 65 21.65 18.49 -4.32
N ASP A 66 20.81 19.34 -3.76
CA ASP A 66 21.13 20.10 -2.53
C ASP A 66 21.05 19.20 -1.28
N VAL A 67 20.09 18.28 -1.27
CA VAL A 67 19.82 17.36 -0.16
C VAL A 67 19.39 15.98 -0.66
N VAL A 68 19.49 14.98 0.20
CA VAL A 68 19.10 13.58 -0.14
C VAL A 68 18.11 13.04 0.89
N ALA A 69 16.98 12.53 0.43
CA ALA A 69 15.94 11.87 1.22
C ALA A 69 15.96 10.35 0.97
N ASP A 70 16.29 9.55 1.99
CA ASP A 70 16.18 8.08 1.92
C ASP A 70 14.87 7.61 2.57
N LEU A 71 13.88 7.32 1.74
CA LEU A 71 12.57 6.81 2.16
C LEU A 71 12.55 5.28 2.34
N HIS A 72 13.67 4.60 2.16
CA HIS A 72 13.67 3.13 2.10
C HIS A 72 14.53 2.45 3.17
N ASP A 73 15.70 3.01 3.50
CA ASP A 73 16.66 2.50 4.50
C ASP A 73 16.91 0.98 4.41
N VAL A 74 17.32 0.51 3.24
CA VAL A 74 17.78 -0.86 3.00
C VAL A 74 19.29 -0.89 2.76
N ILE A 75 19.90 -2.07 2.72
CA ILE A 75 21.36 -2.22 2.59
C ILE A 75 21.92 -1.36 1.45
N ARG A 76 21.28 -1.36 0.30
CA ARG A 76 21.72 -0.55 -0.87
C ARG A 76 21.65 0.95 -0.60
N THR A 77 20.54 1.43 -0.02
CA THR A 77 20.42 2.87 0.30
C THR A 77 21.31 3.26 1.47
N LYS A 78 21.65 2.34 2.39
CA LYS A 78 22.67 2.58 3.43
C LYS A 78 24.05 2.86 2.84
N ILE A 79 24.42 2.19 1.75
CA ILE A 79 25.66 2.48 1.03
C ILE A 79 25.57 3.84 0.34
N LEU A 80 24.48 4.09 -0.41
CA LEU A 80 24.28 5.37 -1.10
C LEU A 80 24.33 6.55 -0.13
N LYS A 81 23.59 6.49 0.98
CA LYS A 81 23.55 7.57 1.98
C LYS A 81 24.92 7.87 2.59
N ARG A 82 25.75 6.83 2.81
CA ARG A 82 27.12 7.01 3.29
C ARG A 82 27.95 7.78 2.28
N ILE A 83 27.90 7.40 1.01
CA ILE A 83 28.64 8.06 -0.07
C ILE A 83 28.21 9.53 -0.21
N PHE A 84 26.90 9.81 -0.19
CA PHE A 84 26.42 11.18 -0.26
C PHE A 84 26.86 12.02 0.95
N ARG A 85 26.83 11.46 2.18
CA ARG A 85 27.36 12.14 3.37
C ARG A 85 28.84 12.44 3.28
N GLU A 86 29.66 11.49 2.80
CA GLU A 86 31.10 11.67 2.59
C GLU A 86 31.40 12.75 1.53
N LYS A 87 30.48 13.00 0.61
CA LYS A 87 30.51 14.09 -0.36
C LYS A 87 29.98 15.45 0.18
N GLY A 88 29.54 15.50 1.43
CA GLY A 88 29.06 16.72 2.08
C GLY A 88 27.56 16.99 1.95
N TYR A 89 26.77 16.12 1.32
CA TYR A 89 25.33 16.30 1.21
C TYR A 89 24.63 16.08 2.56
N LYS A 90 23.61 16.91 2.85
CA LYS A 90 22.68 16.66 3.95
C LYS A 90 21.78 15.49 3.58
N VAL A 91 21.75 14.46 4.42
CA VAL A 91 20.97 13.23 4.16
C VAL A 91 20.02 12.95 5.32
N SER A 92 18.73 12.89 5.06
CA SER A 92 17.71 12.40 5.99
C SER A 92 17.25 11.00 5.60
N VAL A 93 16.90 10.19 6.59
CA VAL A 93 16.58 8.77 6.43
C VAL A 93 15.31 8.47 7.21
N ILE A 94 14.44 7.67 6.64
CA ILE A 94 13.23 7.21 7.32
C ILE A 94 13.56 6.44 8.61
N ASP A 95 12.88 6.80 9.69
CA ASP A 95 12.84 5.95 10.89
C ASP A 95 11.70 4.91 10.73
N LYS A 96 12.08 3.66 10.62
CA LYS A 96 11.11 2.55 10.49
C LYS A 96 10.45 2.17 11.83
N GLY A 97 10.87 2.75 12.95
CA GLY A 97 10.31 2.44 14.27
C GLY A 97 10.51 0.98 14.65
N LYS A 98 11.74 0.50 14.65
CA LYS A 98 12.04 -0.92 14.89
C LYS A 98 11.53 -1.38 16.27
N GLU A 99 11.83 -0.62 17.31
CA GLU A 99 11.42 -0.94 18.69
C GLU A 99 9.89 -0.93 18.84
N GLU A 100 9.22 0.10 18.28
CA GLU A 100 7.76 0.19 18.28
C GLU A 100 7.11 -1.02 17.61
N ARG A 101 7.70 -1.48 16.50
CA ARG A 101 7.23 -2.66 15.75
C ARG A 101 7.42 -3.95 16.53
N GLU A 102 8.55 -4.11 17.20
CA GLU A 102 8.83 -5.26 18.06
C GLU A 102 7.82 -5.33 19.20
N ILE A 103 7.58 -4.21 19.91
CA ILE A 103 6.58 -4.13 20.98
C ILE A 103 5.17 -4.41 20.44
N LEU A 104 4.80 -3.83 19.28
CA LEU A 104 3.48 -4.02 18.68
C LEU A 104 3.22 -5.48 18.30
N THR A 105 4.23 -6.20 17.80
CA THR A 105 4.09 -7.59 17.33
C THR A 105 4.43 -8.65 18.39
N ASP A 106 4.75 -8.23 19.60
CA ASP A 106 4.88 -9.16 20.72
C ASP A 106 3.51 -9.74 21.08
N VAL A 107 3.33 -11.04 20.90
CA VAL A 107 2.05 -11.74 21.13
C VAL A 107 1.64 -11.75 22.60
N TRP A 108 2.57 -11.49 23.50
CA TRP A 108 2.33 -11.40 24.96
C TRP A 108 1.98 -9.98 25.42
N ASN A 109 2.20 -8.97 24.57
CA ASN A 109 1.79 -7.61 24.86
C ASN A 109 0.28 -7.47 24.61
N LEU A 110 -0.48 -7.29 25.67
CA LEU A 110 -1.95 -7.11 25.60
C LEU A 110 -2.37 -5.65 25.38
N ASP A 111 -1.48 -4.68 25.64
CA ASP A 111 -1.73 -3.23 25.43
C ASP A 111 -1.11 -2.77 24.11
N LYS A 112 -1.68 -3.22 23.01
CA LYS A 112 -1.21 -2.87 21.66
C LYS A 112 -1.72 -1.49 21.25
N LYS A 113 -0.79 -0.58 20.94
CA LYS A 113 -1.08 0.78 20.55
C LYS A 113 -0.67 1.03 19.10
N PRO A 114 -1.41 1.89 18.36
CA PRO A 114 -0.99 2.33 17.04
C PRO A 114 0.39 2.98 17.09
N ILE A 115 1.27 2.60 16.19
CA ILE A 115 2.53 3.29 15.95
C ILE A 115 2.35 4.39 14.91
N ARG A 116 3.31 5.33 14.85
CA ARG A 116 3.29 6.42 13.87
C ARG A 116 3.16 5.87 12.46
N SER A 117 2.24 6.44 11.66
CA SER A 117 1.94 5.95 10.32
C SER A 117 3.15 6.07 9.39
N THR A 118 3.27 5.16 8.41
CA THR A 118 4.37 5.15 7.45
C THR A 118 4.38 6.40 6.57
N VAL A 119 3.21 6.98 6.27
CA VAL A 119 3.12 8.23 5.50
C VAL A 119 3.69 9.40 6.29
N GLU A 120 3.41 9.48 7.60
CA GLU A 120 4.02 10.47 8.47
C GLU A 120 5.54 10.28 8.62
N LYS A 121 6.00 9.02 8.69
CA LYS A 121 7.45 8.71 8.70
C LYS A 121 8.12 9.14 7.38
N TYR A 122 7.43 9.09 6.24
CA TYR A 122 7.94 9.67 4.99
C TYR A 122 7.98 11.19 5.05
N ALA A 123 6.95 11.85 5.58
CA ALA A 123 6.93 13.30 5.75
C ALA A 123 8.04 13.79 6.69
N ASP A 124 8.33 13.04 7.77
CA ASP A 124 9.41 13.35 8.70
C ASP A 124 10.79 13.39 8.03
N VAL A 125 11.01 12.61 6.96
CA VAL A 125 12.26 12.69 6.21
C VAL A 125 12.45 14.06 5.58
N PHE A 126 11.40 14.68 5.03
CA PHE A 126 11.44 16.04 4.48
C PHE A 126 11.53 17.09 5.58
N ARG A 127 10.77 16.93 6.67
CA ARG A 127 10.83 17.82 7.85
C ARG A 127 12.26 17.91 8.42
N ASN A 128 12.94 16.76 8.53
CA ASN A 128 14.33 16.69 9.02
C ASN A 128 15.36 17.32 8.06
N LEU A 129 15.02 17.47 6.79
CA LEU A 129 15.82 18.22 5.83
C LEU A 129 15.62 19.74 5.94
N GLY A 130 14.60 20.18 6.65
CA GLY A 130 14.25 21.58 6.82
C GLY A 130 13.07 22.04 5.97
N PHE A 131 12.34 21.11 5.38
CA PHE A 131 11.14 21.37 4.59
C PHE A 131 9.91 20.90 5.39
N PRO A 132 9.22 21.80 6.12
CA PRO A 132 8.00 21.43 6.84
C PRO A 132 6.93 20.97 5.83
N VAL A 133 6.19 19.92 6.19
CA VAL A 133 5.07 19.43 5.39
C VAL A 133 3.95 18.94 6.31
N GLU A 134 2.73 19.35 6.03
CA GLU A 134 1.53 18.89 6.70
C GLU A 134 0.73 18.02 5.73
N LEU A 135 0.45 16.80 6.14
CA LEU A 135 -0.32 15.86 5.33
C LEU A 135 -1.81 16.06 5.57
N SER A 136 -2.58 16.12 4.49
CA SER A 136 -4.05 16.25 4.56
C SER A 136 -4.73 15.01 5.14
N HIS A 137 -4.10 13.84 5.02
CA HIS A 137 -4.69 12.52 5.29
C HIS A 137 -5.97 12.24 4.49
N GLU A 138 -6.12 12.90 3.35
CA GLU A 138 -7.22 12.70 2.43
C GLU A 138 -6.72 12.22 1.08
N PHE A 139 -7.40 11.30 0.44
CA PHE A 139 -7.14 10.98 -0.94
C PHE A 139 -8.01 11.83 -1.88
N ARG A 140 -7.48 12.12 -3.06
CA ARG A 140 -8.18 12.95 -4.04
C ARG A 140 -9.11 12.09 -4.88
N ILE A 141 -10.41 12.34 -4.76
CA ILE A 141 -11.42 11.70 -5.62
C ILE A 141 -11.28 12.26 -7.04
N GLN A 142 -11.11 11.35 -7.99
CA GLN A 142 -11.12 11.73 -9.40
C GLN A 142 -12.56 11.94 -9.89
N GLN A 143 -12.75 12.96 -10.74
CA GLN A 143 -14.03 13.29 -11.36
C GLN A 143 -14.30 12.37 -12.56
N VAL A 144 -14.51 11.09 -12.27
CA VAL A 144 -14.83 10.05 -13.27
C VAL A 144 -16.11 9.33 -12.87
N GLN A 145 -16.82 8.80 -13.85
CA GLN A 145 -17.99 7.97 -13.57
C GLN A 145 -17.56 6.71 -12.83
N LYS A 146 -18.16 6.48 -11.68
CA LYS A 146 -17.87 5.32 -10.84
C LYS A 146 -18.83 4.18 -11.17
N SER A 147 -18.31 2.97 -11.30
CA SER A 147 -19.14 1.77 -11.48
C SER A 147 -18.40 0.49 -11.08
N GLY A 148 -19.14 -0.40 -10.43
CA GLY A 148 -18.66 -1.73 -10.06
C GLY A 148 -17.67 -1.75 -8.91
N ILE A 149 -17.29 -2.95 -8.52
CA ILE A 149 -16.46 -3.25 -7.36
C ILE A 149 -15.19 -3.95 -7.81
N GLY A 150 -14.03 -3.51 -7.28
CA GLY A 150 -12.77 -4.21 -7.42
C GLY A 150 -12.56 -5.21 -6.29
N LEU A 151 -12.04 -6.39 -6.59
CA LEU A 151 -11.64 -7.38 -5.60
C LEU A 151 -10.20 -7.84 -5.86
N ALA A 152 -9.30 -7.58 -4.89
CA ALA A 152 -7.93 -8.06 -4.86
C ALA A 152 -7.74 -9.05 -3.70
N PRO A 153 -8.00 -10.35 -3.91
CA PRO A 153 -8.04 -11.33 -2.82
C PRO A 153 -6.66 -11.81 -2.38
N PHE A 154 -5.60 -11.39 -3.05
CA PHE A 154 -4.25 -11.88 -2.81
C PHE A 154 -3.37 -10.87 -2.08
N ALA A 155 -2.39 -11.40 -1.37
CA ALA A 155 -1.28 -10.66 -0.78
C ALA A 155 0.00 -11.50 -0.86
N GLN A 156 1.16 -10.87 -0.65
CA GLN A 156 2.46 -11.54 -0.76
C GLN A 156 2.63 -12.70 0.25
N HIS A 157 2.00 -12.60 1.43
CA HIS A 157 2.16 -13.55 2.52
C HIS A 157 0.82 -14.14 2.95
N HIS A 158 0.81 -15.43 3.27
CA HIS A 158 -0.39 -16.16 3.67
C HIS A 158 -1.11 -15.52 4.87
N GLY A 159 -0.37 -15.03 5.86
CA GLY A 159 -0.96 -14.37 7.04
C GLY A 159 -1.76 -13.09 6.75
N LYS A 160 -1.86 -12.67 5.49
CA LYS A 160 -2.62 -11.49 5.03
C LYS A 160 -3.78 -11.84 4.11
N MET A 161 -3.90 -13.09 3.69
CA MET A 161 -4.90 -13.51 2.69
C MET A 161 -6.11 -14.15 3.37
N LEU A 162 -7.29 -13.59 3.12
CA LEU A 162 -8.54 -14.28 3.43
C LEU A 162 -8.52 -15.65 2.74
N PRO A 163 -8.99 -16.74 3.39
CA PRO A 163 -9.11 -18.05 2.74
C PRO A 163 -9.76 -17.94 1.36
N LEU A 164 -9.20 -18.62 0.37
CA LEU A 164 -9.64 -18.49 -1.02
C LEU A 164 -11.11 -18.87 -1.20
N GLU A 165 -11.59 -19.84 -0.44
CA GLU A 165 -12.98 -20.27 -0.44
C GLU A 165 -13.91 -19.14 0.01
N LYS A 166 -13.51 -18.37 1.03
CA LYS A 166 -14.26 -17.20 1.51
C LYS A 166 -14.21 -16.06 0.50
N SER A 167 -13.06 -15.85 -0.12
CA SER A 167 -12.90 -14.84 -1.17
C SER A 167 -13.71 -15.16 -2.42
N TYR A 168 -13.79 -16.46 -2.79
CA TYR A 168 -14.62 -16.95 -3.88
C TYR A 168 -16.11 -16.77 -3.57
N GLU A 169 -16.55 -17.14 -2.35
CA GLU A 169 -17.94 -16.96 -1.93
C GLU A 169 -18.33 -15.48 -1.88
N LEU A 170 -17.47 -14.62 -1.38
CA LEU A 170 -17.65 -13.17 -1.42
C LEU A 170 -17.85 -12.68 -2.86
N ALA A 171 -16.98 -13.11 -3.80
CA ALA A 171 -17.09 -12.76 -5.20
C ALA A 171 -18.43 -13.23 -5.79
N ARG A 172 -18.87 -14.46 -5.48
CA ARG A 172 -20.13 -15.04 -5.95
C ARG A 172 -21.36 -14.27 -5.44
N ILE A 173 -21.31 -13.78 -4.20
CA ILE A 173 -22.39 -12.97 -3.63
C ILE A 173 -22.43 -11.58 -4.28
N LEU A 174 -21.28 -10.91 -4.39
CA LEU A 174 -21.20 -9.55 -4.93
C LEU A 174 -21.59 -9.48 -6.41
N ALA A 175 -21.15 -10.45 -7.20
CA ALA A 175 -21.43 -10.50 -8.63
C ALA A 175 -22.93 -10.63 -8.99
N LYS A 176 -23.80 -11.00 -8.04
CA LYS A 176 -25.26 -11.02 -8.24
C LYS A 176 -25.85 -9.62 -8.39
N LYS A 177 -25.20 -8.60 -7.80
CA LYS A 177 -25.73 -7.22 -7.75
C LYS A 177 -24.81 -6.19 -8.40
N HIS A 178 -23.52 -6.50 -8.55
CA HIS A 178 -22.50 -5.57 -9.00
C HIS A 178 -21.65 -6.19 -10.11
N SER A 179 -21.17 -5.38 -11.04
CA SER A 179 -20.05 -5.78 -11.92
C SER A 179 -18.79 -5.89 -11.07
N LEU A 180 -18.12 -7.03 -11.10
CA LEU A 180 -16.96 -7.31 -10.27
C LEU A 180 -15.69 -7.44 -11.10
N PHE A 181 -14.65 -6.73 -10.71
CA PHE A 181 -13.35 -6.70 -11.39
C PHE A 181 -12.29 -7.31 -10.47
N PHE A 182 -11.62 -8.36 -10.95
CA PHE A 182 -10.55 -8.99 -10.19
C PHE A 182 -9.20 -8.36 -10.48
N PHE A 183 -8.45 -8.08 -9.41
CA PHE A 183 -7.10 -7.56 -9.45
C PHE A 183 -6.13 -8.53 -8.79
N GLY A 184 -4.92 -8.62 -9.34
CA GLY A 184 -3.86 -9.48 -8.85
C GLY A 184 -2.67 -9.47 -9.82
N GLY A 185 -1.65 -10.25 -9.50
CA GLY A 185 -0.45 -10.34 -10.32
C GLY A 185 0.27 -11.67 -10.14
N GLY A 186 1.06 -12.02 -11.14
CA GLY A 186 1.73 -13.31 -11.15
C GLY A 186 0.87 -14.45 -11.68
N LYS A 187 1.54 -15.51 -12.11
CA LYS A 187 0.91 -16.61 -12.87
C LYS A 187 -0.20 -17.31 -12.10
N ASN A 188 0.10 -17.73 -10.85
CA ASN A 188 -0.86 -18.51 -10.06
C ASN A 188 -2.13 -17.71 -9.73
N GLU A 189 -2.00 -16.42 -9.37
CA GLU A 189 -3.15 -15.57 -9.07
C GLU A 189 -4.02 -15.37 -10.32
N THR A 190 -3.39 -15.15 -11.48
CA THR A 190 -4.09 -14.97 -12.75
C THR A 190 -4.87 -16.23 -13.14
N GLU A 191 -4.30 -17.43 -12.96
CA GLU A 191 -4.96 -18.71 -13.28
C GLU A 191 -6.19 -18.94 -12.38
N ILE A 192 -6.08 -18.67 -11.08
CA ILE A 192 -7.20 -18.78 -10.12
C ILE A 192 -8.33 -17.81 -10.49
N LEU A 193 -8.00 -16.55 -10.78
CA LEU A 193 -8.99 -15.54 -11.11
C LEU A 193 -9.63 -15.75 -12.48
N GLU A 194 -8.92 -16.38 -13.42
CA GLU A 194 -9.50 -16.82 -14.69
C GLU A 194 -10.54 -17.92 -14.47
N GLU A 195 -10.23 -18.90 -13.62
CA GLU A 195 -11.20 -19.93 -13.24
C GLU A 195 -12.45 -19.35 -12.57
N TRP A 196 -12.26 -18.35 -11.68
CA TRP A 196 -13.39 -17.66 -11.04
C TRP A 196 -14.26 -16.92 -12.05
N GLN A 197 -13.65 -16.19 -12.99
CA GLN A 197 -14.38 -15.52 -14.06
C GLN A 197 -15.23 -16.48 -14.90
N HIS A 198 -14.72 -17.67 -15.20
CA HIS A 198 -15.50 -18.67 -15.94
C HIS A 198 -16.70 -19.22 -15.15
N LYS A 199 -16.61 -19.25 -13.81
CA LYS A 199 -17.65 -19.81 -12.94
C LYS A 199 -18.64 -18.77 -12.39
N ILE A 200 -18.25 -17.51 -12.32
CA ILE A 200 -19.05 -16.46 -11.72
C ILE A 200 -19.44 -15.44 -12.81
N PRO A 201 -20.73 -15.38 -13.20
CA PRO A 201 -21.21 -14.38 -14.14
C PRO A 201 -20.97 -12.95 -13.62
N ASN A 202 -20.95 -11.97 -14.53
CA ASN A 202 -20.78 -10.56 -14.21
C ASN A 202 -19.43 -10.21 -13.55
N THR A 203 -18.39 -11.00 -13.83
CA THR A 203 -17.02 -10.78 -13.37
C THR A 203 -16.06 -10.57 -14.54
N THR A 204 -15.00 -9.80 -14.31
CA THR A 204 -13.92 -9.55 -15.27
C THR A 204 -12.57 -9.71 -14.58
N ASN A 205 -11.74 -10.63 -15.07
CA ASN A 205 -10.38 -10.78 -14.58
C ASN A 205 -9.43 -9.78 -15.27
N LEU A 206 -8.86 -8.87 -14.51
CA LEU A 206 -7.87 -7.88 -14.95
C LEU A 206 -6.44 -8.22 -14.51
N ALA A 207 -6.25 -9.26 -13.70
CA ALA A 207 -4.96 -9.65 -13.15
C ALA A 207 -3.93 -9.93 -14.25
N GLY A 208 -2.81 -9.24 -14.20
CA GLY A 208 -1.72 -9.38 -15.19
C GLY A 208 -2.03 -8.90 -16.60
N LYS A 209 -3.20 -8.30 -16.84
CA LYS A 209 -3.65 -7.85 -18.18
C LYS A 209 -3.47 -6.35 -18.42
N LEU A 210 -3.22 -5.58 -17.39
CA LEU A 210 -3.12 -4.13 -17.44
C LEU A 210 -1.70 -3.66 -17.13
N THR A 211 -1.29 -2.55 -17.74
CA THR A 211 -0.16 -1.77 -17.24
C THR A 211 -0.55 -1.11 -15.92
N LEU A 212 0.43 -0.71 -15.11
CA LEU A 212 0.16 -0.05 -13.83
C LEU A 212 -0.65 1.24 -14.00
N GLN A 213 -0.42 1.98 -15.09
CA GLN A 213 -1.22 3.17 -15.43
C GLN A 213 -2.68 2.82 -15.73
N GLN A 214 -2.91 1.77 -16.53
CA GLN A 214 -4.27 1.29 -16.84
C GLN A 214 -4.97 0.74 -15.60
N GLU A 215 -4.23 0.06 -14.72
CA GLU A 215 -4.74 -0.44 -13.44
C GLU A 215 -5.19 0.71 -12.54
N LEU A 216 -4.38 1.75 -12.37
CA LEU A 216 -4.75 2.96 -11.62
C LEU A 216 -5.98 3.65 -12.20
N GLN A 217 -6.07 3.76 -13.53
CA GLN A 217 -7.23 4.34 -14.20
C GLN A 217 -8.48 3.50 -13.94
N LYS A 218 -8.38 2.17 -14.07
CA LYS A 218 -9.51 1.28 -13.78
C LYS A 218 -9.94 1.33 -12.32
N ILE A 219 -8.98 1.36 -11.38
CA ILE A 219 -9.29 1.52 -9.94
C ILE A 219 -9.99 2.86 -9.69
N ALA A 220 -9.60 3.94 -10.37
CA ALA A 220 -10.26 5.25 -10.24
C ALA A 220 -11.74 5.23 -10.68
N GLU A 221 -12.12 4.36 -11.60
CA GLU A 221 -13.49 4.16 -12.08
C GLU A 221 -14.35 3.28 -11.15
N LEU A 222 -13.78 2.63 -10.15
CA LEU A 222 -14.53 1.77 -9.23
C LEU A 222 -15.27 2.59 -8.17
N GLU A 223 -16.42 2.12 -7.75
CA GLU A 223 -17.14 2.62 -6.58
C GLU A 223 -16.37 2.30 -5.29
N ILE A 224 -15.90 1.05 -5.18
CA ILE A 224 -15.18 0.53 -4.02
C ILE A 224 -14.13 -0.48 -4.50
N MET A 225 -13.00 -0.49 -3.81
CA MET A 225 -12.01 -1.55 -3.87
C MET A 225 -12.10 -2.41 -2.61
N ILE A 226 -12.11 -3.73 -2.74
CA ILE A 226 -11.94 -4.67 -1.64
C ILE A 226 -10.55 -5.27 -1.78
N SER A 227 -9.71 -5.11 -0.78
CA SER A 227 -8.32 -5.55 -0.84
C SER A 227 -7.86 -6.13 0.48
N MET A 228 -6.99 -7.12 0.40
CA MET A 228 -6.17 -7.49 1.55
C MET A 228 -5.24 -6.32 1.94
N ASP A 229 -4.59 -6.39 3.10
CA ASP A 229 -3.43 -5.54 3.43
C ASP A 229 -2.31 -5.80 2.41
N SER A 230 -2.43 -5.19 1.23
CA SER A 230 -1.58 -5.41 0.06
C SER A 230 -1.35 -4.12 -0.73
N ALA A 231 -0.60 -4.22 -1.83
CA ALA A 231 -0.34 -3.08 -2.72
C ALA A 231 -1.64 -2.46 -3.28
N ASN A 232 -2.66 -3.26 -3.54
CA ASN A 232 -3.93 -2.80 -4.12
C ASN A 232 -4.67 -1.80 -3.22
N MET A 233 -4.60 -1.94 -1.89
CA MET A 233 -5.13 -0.94 -0.95
C MET A 233 -4.46 0.43 -1.15
N HIS A 234 -3.15 0.45 -1.39
CA HIS A 234 -2.41 1.69 -1.62
C HIS A 234 -2.63 2.26 -3.02
N LEU A 235 -2.85 1.39 -4.03
CA LEU A 235 -3.24 1.81 -5.38
C LEU A 235 -4.64 2.44 -5.36
N ALA A 236 -5.58 1.89 -4.57
CA ALA A 236 -6.89 2.50 -4.37
C ALA A 236 -6.77 3.92 -3.78
N SER A 237 -5.92 4.11 -2.76
CA SER A 237 -5.65 5.46 -2.22
C SER A 237 -5.05 6.41 -3.26
N LEU A 238 -4.12 5.92 -4.09
CA LEU A 238 -3.49 6.73 -5.13
C LEU A 238 -4.48 7.11 -6.25
N ALA A 239 -5.39 6.19 -6.57
CA ALA A 239 -6.44 6.38 -7.56
C ALA A 239 -7.64 7.20 -7.05
N GLY A 240 -7.73 7.50 -5.75
CA GLY A 240 -8.84 8.22 -5.15
C GLY A 240 -10.11 7.38 -5.01
N THR A 241 -9.95 6.09 -4.70
CA THR A 241 -11.04 5.13 -4.52
C THR A 241 -11.08 4.61 -3.11
N ARG A 242 -12.30 4.59 -2.53
CA ARG A 242 -12.55 3.99 -1.21
C ARG A 242 -12.15 2.52 -1.20
N CYS A 243 -11.50 2.06 -0.13
CA CYS A 243 -11.03 0.70 -0.01
C CYS A 243 -11.51 0.06 1.30
N ILE A 244 -12.27 -1.03 1.19
CA ILE A 244 -12.52 -1.94 2.30
C ILE A 244 -11.31 -2.87 2.40
N SER A 245 -10.57 -2.78 3.51
CA SER A 245 -9.32 -3.51 3.69
C SER A 245 -9.43 -4.63 4.72
N VAL A 246 -8.94 -5.81 4.34
CA VAL A 246 -8.99 -7.03 5.17
C VAL A 246 -7.63 -7.30 5.79
N TRP A 247 -7.60 -7.52 7.10
CA TRP A 247 -6.39 -7.65 7.89
C TRP A 247 -6.38 -8.94 8.72
N GLY A 248 -5.41 -9.80 8.47
CA GLY A 248 -5.19 -11.06 9.19
C GLY A 248 -4.17 -10.93 10.33
N SER A 249 -2.99 -11.53 10.16
CA SER A 249 -1.89 -11.51 11.15
C SER A 249 -1.24 -10.14 11.32
N THR A 250 -1.50 -9.21 10.40
CA THR A 250 -1.12 -7.79 10.46
C THR A 250 -2.25 -6.95 11.07
N HIS A 251 -1.99 -5.67 11.28
CA HIS A 251 -2.98 -4.72 11.81
C HIS A 251 -2.69 -3.31 11.31
N TYR A 252 -3.72 -2.49 11.13
CA TYR A 252 -3.54 -1.08 10.73
C TYR A 252 -2.76 -0.26 11.78
N PHE A 253 -2.68 -0.73 13.02
CA PHE A 253 -1.79 -0.16 14.05
C PHE A 253 -0.31 -0.14 13.63
N ALA A 254 0.10 -1.00 12.71
CA ALA A 254 1.45 -0.99 12.15
C ALA A 254 1.74 0.24 11.24
N GLY A 255 0.74 1.11 11.05
CA GLY A 255 0.88 2.35 10.29
C GLY A 255 0.87 2.17 8.78
N PHE A 256 0.27 1.09 8.28
CA PHE A 256 0.18 0.79 6.85
C PHE A 256 -1.22 0.95 6.26
N LEU A 257 -2.19 1.50 7.00
CA LEU A 257 -3.49 1.82 6.40
C LEU A 257 -3.29 2.70 5.15
N GLY A 258 -4.07 2.46 4.11
CA GLY A 258 -4.02 3.27 2.89
C GLY A 258 -4.22 4.75 3.20
N TYR A 259 -3.46 5.62 2.52
CA TYR A 259 -3.55 7.07 2.73
C TYR A 259 -4.99 7.57 2.48
N GLY A 260 -5.56 8.28 3.44
CA GLY A 260 -6.93 8.77 3.37
C GLY A 260 -8.02 7.70 3.54
N GLN A 261 -7.67 6.42 3.66
CA GLN A 261 -8.64 5.36 3.92
C GLN A 261 -9.11 5.40 5.38
N LYS A 262 -10.36 5.02 5.60
CA LYS A 262 -11.00 5.13 6.91
C LYS A 262 -10.87 3.85 7.73
N ILE A 263 -10.76 3.99 9.04
CA ILE A 263 -10.72 2.84 9.97
C ILE A 263 -12.06 2.08 9.96
N GLU A 264 -13.16 2.77 9.69
CA GLU A 264 -14.48 2.17 9.56
C GLU A 264 -14.55 1.15 8.41
N ASP A 265 -13.68 1.27 7.41
CA ASP A 265 -13.56 0.34 6.26
C ASP A 265 -12.57 -0.80 6.49
N VAL A 266 -12.01 -0.89 7.68
CA VAL A 266 -11.14 -2.02 8.06
C VAL A 266 -11.99 -3.21 8.51
N VAL A 267 -11.67 -4.40 8.00
CA VAL A 267 -12.25 -5.68 8.40
C VAL A 267 -11.18 -6.55 9.04
N HIS A 268 -11.43 -6.98 10.25
CA HIS A 268 -10.54 -7.86 11.00
C HIS A 268 -11.28 -8.53 12.16
N VAL A 269 -10.75 -9.62 12.69
CA VAL A 269 -11.25 -10.22 13.94
C VAL A 269 -10.81 -9.32 15.11
N LYS A 270 -11.76 -8.81 15.91
CA LYS A 270 -11.50 -7.75 16.90
C LYS A 270 -10.79 -8.29 18.16
N ASP A 271 -11.25 -9.40 18.72
CA ASP A 271 -10.87 -9.83 20.06
C ASP A 271 -9.72 -10.86 20.11
N LEU A 272 -8.87 -10.87 19.08
CA LEU A 272 -7.67 -11.69 19.03
C LEU A 272 -6.45 -10.94 19.56
N THR A 273 -6.08 -11.20 20.81
CA THR A 273 -4.97 -10.54 21.51
C THR A 273 -3.59 -10.79 20.87
N CYS A 274 -3.43 -11.89 20.14
CA CYS A 274 -2.19 -12.21 19.42
C CYS A 274 -1.88 -11.28 18.25
N ARG A 275 -2.85 -10.48 17.77
CA ARG A 275 -2.67 -9.59 16.61
C ARG A 275 -2.21 -8.20 17.02
N PRO A 276 -1.37 -7.54 16.17
CA PRO A 276 -0.58 -8.14 15.11
C PRO A 276 0.54 -9.01 15.68
N CYS A 277 0.80 -10.15 15.08
CA CYS A 277 1.96 -10.99 15.38
C CYS A 277 3.07 -10.85 14.32
N SER A 278 2.78 -10.18 13.23
CA SER A 278 3.74 -9.82 12.17
C SER A 278 3.45 -8.42 11.63
N ILE A 279 4.51 -7.70 11.28
CA ILE A 279 4.39 -6.40 10.58
C ILE A 279 4.04 -6.59 9.11
N PHE A 280 4.53 -7.66 8.47
CA PHE A 280 4.40 -7.90 7.04
C PHE A 280 3.59 -9.14 6.69
N GLY A 281 3.13 -9.91 7.70
CA GLY A 281 2.39 -11.14 7.49
C GLY A 281 3.25 -12.33 7.08
N ASP A 282 4.57 -12.20 7.21
CA ASP A 282 5.61 -13.14 6.80
C ASP A 282 5.95 -14.21 7.86
N LYS A 283 5.42 -14.07 9.07
CA LYS A 283 5.60 -15.05 10.14
C LYS A 283 4.50 -16.12 10.07
N GLU A 284 4.88 -17.35 10.37
CA GLU A 284 3.92 -18.43 10.59
C GLU A 284 3.04 -18.14 11.81
N CYS A 285 1.82 -18.63 11.78
CA CYS A 285 0.91 -18.51 12.92
C CYS A 285 1.41 -19.35 14.08
N TYR A 286 1.79 -18.74 15.20
CA TYR A 286 2.25 -19.48 16.38
C TYR A 286 1.15 -20.33 17.02
N ARG A 287 -0.13 -20.01 16.80
CA ARG A 287 -1.28 -20.82 17.21
C ARG A 287 -1.55 -21.98 16.25
N GLY A 288 -1.09 -21.86 15.00
CA GLY A 288 -1.30 -22.85 13.94
C GLY A 288 -2.67 -22.80 13.25
N ASP A 289 -3.63 -22.01 13.77
CA ASP A 289 -5.03 -22.02 13.33
C ASP A 289 -5.42 -20.85 12.41
N TYR A 290 -4.58 -19.83 12.29
CA TYR A 290 -4.88 -18.60 11.55
C TYR A 290 -6.28 -18.01 11.85
N ALA A 291 -6.77 -18.12 13.08
CA ALA A 291 -8.09 -17.62 13.51
C ALA A 291 -8.34 -16.17 13.06
N CYS A 292 -7.29 -15.34 12.98
CA CYS A 292 -7.35 -13.97 12.50
C CYS A 292 -7.82 -13.83 11.04
N LEU A 293 -7.83 -14.92 10.27
CA LEU A 293 -8.32 -15.00 8.88
C LEU A 293 -9.52 -15.93 8.80
N GLU A 294 -9.44 -17.09 9.48
CA GLU A 294 -10.49 -18.10 9.46
C GLU A 294 -11.79 -17.65 10.13
N GLU A 295 -11.74 -16.77 11.13
CA GLU A 295 -12.93 -16.27 11.81
C GLU A 295 -13.49 -14.98 11.19
N ILE A 296 -12.89 -14.45 10.11
CA ILE A 296 -13.47 -13.30 9.39
C ILE A 296 -14.80 -13.75 8.76
N ASP A 297 -15.87 -13.08 9.16
CA ASP A 297 -17.15 -13.19 8.49
C ASP A 297 -17.20 -12.26 7.28
N ILE A 298 -17.41 -12.83 6.09
CA ILE A 298 -17.50 -12.06 4.84
C ILE A 298 -18.70 -11.10 4.84
N GLN A 299 -19.71 -11.34 5.68
CA GLN A 299 -20.83 -10.42 5.84
C GLN A 299 -20.36 -9.04 6.32
N GLN A 300 -19.32 -8.98 7.15
CA GLN A 300 -18.74 -7.69 7.58
C GLN A 300 -18.19 -6.87 6.39
N ILE A 301 -17.71 -7.53 5.33
CA ILE A 301 -17.26 -6.87 4.10
C ILE A 301 -18.47 -6.37 3.31
N ILE A 302 -19.48 -7.21 3.16
CA ILE A 302 -20.72 -6.90 2.42
C ILE A 302 -21.45 -5.72 3.04
N ASP A 303 -21.60 -5.69 4.36
CA ASP A 303 -22.28 -4.62 5.09
C ASP A 303 -21.60 -3.25 4.91
N LYS A 304 -20.28 -3.23 4.66
CA LYS A 304 -19.54 -1.99 4.41
C LYS A 304 -19.69 -1.46 2.98
N ILE A 305 -20.14 -2.27 2.04
CA ILE A 305 -20.36 -1.85 0.64
C ILE A 305 -21.55 -0.89 0.58
N GLN A 306 -22.62 -1.17 1.35
CA GLN A 306 -23.79 -0.33 1.47
C GLN A 306 -23.83 0.29 2.89
N PRO A 307 -23.17 1.43 3.14
CA PRO A 307 -23.34 2.10 4.42
C PRO A 307 -24.74 2.72 4.48
N GLY A 308 -25.71 1.95 5.05
CA GLY A 308 -26.92 2.50 5.60
C GLY A 308 -28.13 2.64 4.66
N GLU A 309 -28.80 1.56 4.33
CA GLU A 309 -30.22 1.45 4.64
C GLU A 309 -30.34 0.69 5.97
N LYS A 310 -30.03 1.36 7.08
CA LYS A 310 -30.60 0.95 8.35
C LYS A 310 -32.07 1.27 8.20
N GLU A 311 -32.89 0.23 8.03
CA GLU A 311 -34.32 0.26 8.25
C GLU A 311 -34.59 1.15 9.47
N PHE A 312 -35.26 2.28 9.23
CA PHE A 312 -36.11 2.84 10.24
C PHE A 312 -37.21 1.77 10.41
N ALA A 313 -36.97 0.84 11.34
CA ALA A 313 -38.06 0.05 11.90
C ALA A 313 -38.97 1.06 12.55
N GLU A 314 -40.07 1.35 11.89
CA GLU A 314 -41.19 2.05 12.41
C GLU A 314 -41.70 1.29 13.65
N GLU A 315 -41.86 2.02 14.74
CA GLU A 315 -42.58 1.60 15.93
C GLU A 315 -44.07 1.32 15.62
#